data_b54564183a00181b50f0a4e93c2de701
#
_entry.id   b54564183a00181b50f0a4e93c2de701
#
_cell.length_a   1.000
_cell.length_b   1.000
_cell.length_c   1.000
_cell.angle_alpha   90.00
_cell.angle_beta   90.00
_cell.angle_gamma   90.00
#
_symmetry.space_group_name_H-M   'P 1'
#
loop_
_entity.id
_entity.type
_entity.pdbx_description
1 polymer ?
#
loop_
_entity_poly.entity_id
_entity_poly.type
_entity_poly.pdbx_seq_one_letter_code
_entity_poly.pdbx_strand_id
1 'polypeptide(L)'
;MNKKGFTLVELLAVIVILAIIALIATPIVINVVNESREKANLRSIESYAKAYETAYYQALLTDNSVDFNSATIAPQYSGVRITGCVMTLDKTTNKITAKDCQIGDDAKTKYKYDSEKGASVQTTTSSDAGQDTGK
;
A
#
# COMPACT_ATOMS: atom_id res chain seq x y z
N MET A 1 23.14 -9.17 -52.79
CA MET A 1 22.33 -9.05 -51.55
C MET A 1 21.09 -8.21 -51.88
N ASN A 2 19.92 -8.84 -51.96
CA ASN A 2 18.66 -8.11 -52.20
C ASN A 2 18.26 -7.41 -50.93
N LYS A 3 18.46 -6.10 -50.87
CA LYS A 3 17.91 -5.26 -49.78
C LYS A 3 16.46 -4.98 -50.13
N LYS A 4 15.56 -5.80 -49.57
CA LYS A 4 14.12 -5.51 -49.61
C LYS A 4 13.84 -4.43 -48.56
N GLY A 5 13.56 -3.23 -49.00
CA GLY A 5 13.08 -2.14 -48.13
C GLY A 5 11.58 -2.29 -47.86
N PHE A 6 11.12 -1.89 -46.69
CA PHE A 6 9.70 -1.79 -46.39
C PHE A 6 9.01 -0.72 -47.25
N THR A 7 7.83 -0.99 -47.72
CA THR A 7 7.01 0.00 -48.40
C THR A 7 6.37 0.96 -47.41
N LEU A 8 6.14 2.19 -47.81
CA LEU A 8 5.50 3.20 -46.97
C LEU A 8 4.09 2.76 -46.53
N VAL A 9 3.40 2.02 -47.39
CA VAL A 9 2.05 1.48 -47.10
C VAL A 9 2.09 0.39 -46.03
N GLU A 10 3.10 -0.49 -46.02
CA GLU A 10 3.28 -1.48 -44.95
C GLU A 10 3.50 -0.83 -43.59
N LEU A 11 4.34 0.21 -43.54
CA LEU A 11 4.56 0.95 -42.30
C LEU A 11 3.29 1.65 -41.83
N LEU A 12 2.55 2.28 -42.74
CA LEU A 12 1.29 2.95 -42.42
C LEU A 12 0.24 1.96 -41.87
N ALA A 13 0.12 0.78 -42.49
CA ALA A 13 -0.79 -0.26 -42.03
C ALA A 13 -0.47 -0.72 -40.60
N VAL A 14 0.82 -0.90 -40.25
CA VAL A 14 1.27 -1.32 -38.91
C VAL A 14 0.93 -0.27 -37.87
N ILE A 15 1.19 1.00 -38.12
CA ILE A 15 0.89 2.05 -37.11
C ILE A 15 -0.60 2.24 -36.89
N VAL A 16 -1.45 2.03 -37.91
CA VAL A 16 -2.92 2.06 -37.76
C VAL A 16 -3.38 0.92 -36.86
N ILE A 17 -2.89 -0.30 -37.08
CA ILE A 17 -3.23 -1.46 -36.24
C ILE A 17 -2.76 -1.24 -34.80
N LEU A 18 -1.54 -0.76 -34.59
CA LEU A 18 -1.03 -0.46 -33.26
C LEU A 18 -1.86 0.62 -32.55
N ALA A 19 -2.33 1.64 -33.27
CA ALA A 19 -3.19 2.69 -32.71
C ALA A 19 -4.53 2.13 -32.21
N ILE A 20 -5.15 1.22 -32.95
CA ILE A 20 -6.41 0.57 -32.55
C ILE A 20 -6.19 -0.30 -31.29
N ILE A 21 -5.14 -1.10 -31.27
CA ILE A 21 -4.79 -1.95 -30.11
C ILE A 21 -4.53 -1.07 -28.88
N ALA A 22 -3.76 0.01 -29.02
CA ALA A 22 -3.45 0.92 -27.92
C ALA A 22 -4.72 1.55 -27.32
N LEU A 23 -5.68 1.93 -28.15
CA LEU A 23 -6.94 2.53 -27.71
C LEU A 23 -7.74 1.60 -26.80
N ILE A 24 -7.76 0.31 -27.09
CA ILE A 24 -8.51 -0.70 -26.32
C ILE A 24 -7.71 -1.13 -25.07
N ALA A 25 -6.39 -1.27 -25.19
CA ALA A 25 -5.52 -1.79 -24.12
C ALA A 25 -5.35 -0.78 -22.97
N THR A 26 -5.34 0.52 -23.25
CA THR A 26 -5.03 1.56 -22.26
C THR A 26 -5.93 1.50 -21.01
N PRO A 27 -7.28 1.46 -21.08
CA PRO A 27 -8.11 1.45 -19.89
C PRO A 27 -7.93 0.18 -19.05
N ILE A 28 -7.65 -0.95 -19.70
CA ILE A 28 -7.44 -2.24 -19.01
C ILE A 28 -6.13 -2.21 -18.24
N VAL A 29 -5.05 -1.72 -18.84
CA VAL A 29 -3.73 -1.64 -18.23
C VAL A 29 -3.75 -0.72 -17.01
N ILE A 30 -4.41 0.42 -17.05
CA ILE A 30 -4.52 1.36 -15.92
C ILE A 30 -5.16 0.67 -14.71
N ASN A 31 -6.23 -0.07 -14.89
CA ASN A 31 -6.90 -0.77 -13.80
C ASN A 31 -6.00 -1.83 -13.16
N VAL A 32 -5.30 -2.64 -13.98
CA VAL A 32 -4.36 -3.66 -13.49
C VAL A 32 -3.18 -3.04 -12.73
N VAL A 33 -2.66 -1.92 -13.20
CA VAL A 33 -1.56 -1.19 -12.53
C VAL A 33 -2.01 -0.64 -11.19
N ASN A 34 -3.21 -0.06 -11.10
CA ASN A 34 -3.74 0.47 -9.85
C ASN A 34 -3.96 -0.64 -8.82
N GLU A 35 -4.56 -1.76 -9.21
CA GLU A 35 -4.73 -2.94 -8.35
C GLU A 35 -3.39 -3.51 -7.89
N SER A 36 -2.41 -3.58 -8.77
CA SER A 36 -1.06 -4.06 -8.44
C SER A 36 -0.37 -3.14 -7.43
N ARG A 37 -0.52 -1.83 -7.57
CA ARG A 37 0.00 -0.84 -6.61
C ARG A 37 -0.65 -0.98 -5.24
N GLU A 38 -1.97 -1.14 -5.19
CA GLU A 38 -2.68 -1.33 -3.93
C GLU A 38 -2.21 -2.59 -3.20
N LYS A 39 -2.09 -3.70 -3.90
CA LYS A 39 -1.54 -4.96 -3.35
C LYS A 39 -0.09 -4.79 -2.84
N ALA A 40 0.73 -4.05 -3.56
CA ALA A 40 2.10 -3.75 -3.13
C ALA A 40 2.12 -2.88 -1.87
N ASN A 41 1.22 -1.91 -1.78
CA ASN A 41 1.05 -1.07 -0.61
C ASN A 41 0.64 -1.87 0.62
N LEU A 42 -0.34 -2.77 0.50
CA LEU A 42 -0.77 -3.66 1.59
C LEU A 42 0.38 -4.53 2.09
N ARG A 43 1.16 -5.12 1.19
CA ARG A 43 2.35 -5.91 1.56
C ARG A 43 3.42 -5.07 2.27
N SER A 44 3.59 -3.81 1.90
CA SER A 44 4.50 -2.90 2.57
C SER A 44 4.07 -2.62 4.02
N ILE A 45 2.77 -2.46 4.26
CA ILE A 45 2.22 -2.31 5.61
C ILE A 45 2.42 -3.58 6.45
N GLU A 46 2.20 -4.76 5.87
CA GLU A 46 2.44 -6.04 6.56
C GLU A 46 3.93 -6.21 6.91
N SER A 47 4.81 -5.89 5.97
CA SER A 47 6.26 -5.94 6.19
C SER A 47 6.70 -5.00 7.31
N TYR A 48 6.17 -3.78 7.34
CA TYR A 48 6.43 -2.81 8.39
C TYR A 48 5.94 -3.32 9.75
N ALA A 49 4.72 -3.84 9.83
CA ALA A 49 4.15 -4.33 11.08
C ALA A 49 4.97 -5.50 11.66
N LYS A 50 5.40 -6.44 10.81
CA LYS A 50 6.27 -7.56 11.22
C LYS A 50 7.66 -7.09 11.65
N ALA A 51 8.22 -6.10 10.95
CA ALA A 51 9.50 -5.52 11.33
C ALA A 51 9.42 -4.78 12.67
N TYR A 52 8.30 -4.09 12.91
CA TYR A 52 8.04 -3.42 14.18
C TYR A 52 7.91 -4.43 15.33
N GLU A 53 7.18 -5.51 15.12
CA GLU A 53 7.05 -6.63 16.06
C GLU A 53 8.42 -7.22 16.41
N THR A 54 9.23 -7.51 15.40
CA THR A 54 10.59 -8.04 15.59
C THR A 54 11.47 -7.07 16.37
N ALA A 55 11.43 -5.79 16.03
CA ALA A 55 12.21 -4.76 16.72
C ALA A 55 11.77 -4.60 18.19
N TYR A 56 10.48 -4.73 18.46
CA TYR A 56 9.94 -4.70 19.82
C TYR A 56 10.46 -5.87 20.66
N TYR A 57 10.38 -7.10 20.15
CA TYR A 57 10.90 -8.27 20.87
C TYR A 57 12.41 -8.21 21.06
N GLN A 58 13.17 -7.69 20.11
CA GLN A 58 14.60 -7.46 20.26
C GLN A 58 14.90 -6.42 21.37
N ALA A 59 14.13 -5.34 21.42
CA ALA A 59 14.26 -4.33 22.47
C ALA A 59 13.95 -4.91 23.86
N LEU A 60 12.93 -5.77 23.99
CA LEU A 60 12.60 -6.47 25.24
C LEU A 60 13.71 -7.39 25.73
N LEU A 61 14.51 -7.97 24.85
CA LEU A 61 15.67 -8.79 25.25
C LEU A 61 16.78 -7.96 25.89
N THR A 62 16.84 -6.67 25.56
CA THR A 62 17.85 -5.74 26.09
C THR A 62 17.33 -5.02 27.33
N ASP A 63 16.08 -4.61 27.33
CA ASP A 63 15.40 -3.92 28.42
C ASP A 63 13.96 -4.45 28.53
N ASN A 64 13.70 -5.22 29.58
CA ASN A 64 12.40 -5.85 29.82
C ASN A 64 11.27 -4.85 30.18
N SER A 65 11.59 -3.55 30.28
CA SER A 65 10.65 -2.48 30.61
C SER A 65 10.21 -1.66 29.38
N VAL A 66 10.64 -2.01 28.17
CA VAL A 66 10.31 -1.27 26.95
C VAL A 66 8.81 -1.34 26.67
N ASP A 67 8.19 -0.18 26.53
CA ASP A 67 6.79 -0.09 26.07
C ASP A 67 6.71 -0.30 24.57
N PHE A 68 5.63 -0.97 24.12
CA PHE A 68 5.36 -1.24 22.69
C PHE A 68 5.34 0.03 21.83
N ASN A 69 4.92 1.16 22.37
CA ASN A 69 4.89 2.44 21.67
C ASN A 69 6.15 3.31 21.90
N SER A 70 7.23 2.71 22.43
CA SER A 70 8.45 3.46 22.67
C SER A 70 9.11 3.96 21.39
N ALA A 71 9.57 5.22 21.39
CA ALA A 71 10.32 5.80 20.29
C ALA A 71 11.67 5.11 20.02
N THR A 72 12.13 4.25 20.93
CA THR A 72 13.33 3.43 20.76
C THR A 72 13.14 2.26 19.80
N ILE A 73 11.90 1.89 19.49
CA ILE A 73 11.61 0.82 18.55
C ILE A 73 11.75 1.35 17.13
N ALA A 74 12.84 0.98 16.47
CA ALA A 74 13.15 1.37 15.11
C ALA A 74 13.05 0.14 14.17
N PRO A 75 11.91 -0.07 13.50
CA PRO A 75 11.74 -1.22 12.62
C PRO A 75 12.67 -1.13 11.41
N GLN A 76 13.38 -2.22 11.12
CA GLN A 76 14.19 -2.37 9.91
C GLN A 76 13.37 -3.11 8.86
N TYR A 77 12.92 -2.40 7.85
CA TYR A 77 12.14 -2.97 6.75
C TYR A 77 12.62 -2.43 5.40
N SER A 78 12.38 -3.21 4.35
CA SER A 78 12.65 -2.80 2.97
C SER A 78 11.34 -2.40 2.31
N GLY A 79 11.35 -1.30 1.58
CA GLY A 79 10.17 -0.87 0.83
C GLY A 79 9.92 0.63 0.90
N VAL A 80 8.68 1.00 0.65
CA VAL A 80 8.25 2.39 0.64
C VAL A 80 8.17 2.93 2.07
N ARG A 81 8.54 4.19 2.24
CA ARG A 81 8.47 4.88 3.53
C ARG A 81 7.04 4.85 4.08
N ILE A 82 6.91 4.36 5.32
CA ILE A 82 5.64 4.29 6.04
C ILE A 82 5.69 5.28 7.19
N THR A 83 4.63 6.05 7.34
CA THR A 83 4.50 7.10 8.36
C THR A 83 3.13 7.08 9.00
N GLY A 84 2.98 7.71 10.16
CA GLY A 84 1.70 7.91 10.85
C GLY A 84 1.11 6.66 11.48
N CYS A 85 1.75 5.49 11.39
CA CYS A 85 1.23 4.27 11.99
C CYS A 85 1.13 4.38 13.52
N VAL A 86 -0.06 4.16 14.03
CA VAL A 86 -0.31 3.93 15.46
C VAL A 86 -0.36 2.43 15.68
N MET A 87 0.71 1.89 16.27
CA MET A 87 0.83 0.46 16.58
C MET A 87 0.21 0.17 17.95
N THR A 88 -0.49 -0.94 18.10
CA THR A 88 -1.11 -1.36 19.36
C THR A 88 -0.88 -2.85 19.57
N LEU A 89 -0.47 -3.22 20.78
CA LEU A 89 -0.32 -4.60 21.22
C LEU A 89 -1.37 -4.90 22.30
N ASP A 90 -2.23 -5.87 22.05
CA ASP A 90 -3.07 -6.45 23.08
C ASP A 90 -2.27 -7.52 23.83
N LYS A 91 -1.91 -7.22 25.08
CA LYS A 91 -1.09 -8.10 25.91
C LYS A 91 -1.81 -9.40 26.32
N THR A 92 -3.14 -9.44 26.23
CA THR A 92 -3.94 -10.62 26.59
C THR A 92 -3.97 -11.64 25.47
N THR A 93 -4.17 -11.15 24.24
CA THR A 93 -4.28 -12.00 23.05
C THR A 93 -2.99 -12.07 22.25
N ASN A 94 -1.99 -11.27 22.64
CA ASN A 94 -0.73 -11.06 21.90
C ASN A 94 -0.95 -10.59 20.46
N LYS A 95 -2.04 -9.87 20.22
CA LYS A 95 -2.45 -9.41 18.91
C LYS A 95 -1.92 -8.02 18.63
N ILE A 96 -1.27 -7.87 17.47
CA ILE A 96 -0.74 -6.60 17.00
C ILE A 96 -1.68 -6.01 15.96
N THR A 97 -2.02 -4.74 16.14
CA THR A 97 -2.78 -3.97 15.18
C THR A 97 -2.09 -2.64 14.88
N ALA A 98 -2.28 -2.14 13.66
CA ALA A 98 -1.84 -0.82 13.26
C ALA A 98 -2.99 -0.04 12.63
N LYS A 99 -3.03 1.26 12.86
CA LYS A 99 -4.01 2.19 12.30
C LYS A 99 -3.33 3.43 11.76
N ASP A 100 -4.02 4.13 10.87
CA ASP A 100 -3.60 5.41 10.30
C ASP A 100 -2.27 5.39 9.55
N CYS A 101 -1.81 4.21 9.13
CA CYS A 101 -0.59 4.06 8.35
C CYS A 101 -0.71 4.75 6.99
N GLN A 102 0.29 5.53 6.62
CA GLN A 102 0.40 6.23 5.33
C GLN A 102 1.63 5.72 4.58
N ILE A 103 1.55 5.67 3.27
CA ILE A 103 2.62 5.21 2.39
C ILE A 103 3.17 6.37 1.58
N GLY A 104 4.47 6.63 1.72
CA GLY A 104 5.13 7.74 1.05
C GLY A 104 4.55 9.08 1.46
N ASP A 105 4.28 9.93 0.48
CA ASP A 105 3.70 11.26 0.69
C ASP A 105 2.17 11.29 0.48
N ASP A 106 1.54 10.12 0.27
CA ASP A 106 0.09 10.03 0.11
C ASP A 106 -0.62 10.04 1.47
N ALA A 107 -1.02 11.23 1.89
CA ALA A 107 -1.79 11.43 3.13
C ALA A 107 -3.28 11.09 2.98
N LYS A 108 -3.77 10.82 1.76
CA LYS A 108 -5.20 10.62 1.51
C LYS A 108 -5.65 9.19 1.82
N THR A 109 -4.79 8.22 1.49
CA THR A 109 -5.10 6.80 1.73
C THR A 109 -4.47 6.34 3.02
N LYS A 110 -5.30 5.90 3.95
CA LYS A 110 -4.86 5.32 5.21
C LYS A 110 -5.02 3.80 5.19
N TYR A 111 -4.09 3.12 5.80
CA TYR A 111 -4.06 1.67 5.89
C TYR A 111 -4.14 1.22 7.34
N LYS A 112 -4.70 0.05 7.56
CA LYS A 112 -4.73 -0.65 8.85
C LYS A 112 -4.15 -2.05 8.69
N TYR A 113 -3.60 -2.57 9.77
CA TYR A 113 -3.07 -3.92 9.85
C TYR A 113 -3.63 -4.64 11.07
N ASP A 114 -3.85 -5.92 10.93
CA ASP A 114 -4.28 -6.84 11.98
C ASP A 114 -3.49 -8.13 11.83
N SER A 115 -2.84 -8.60 12.89
CA SER A 115 -1.97 -9.78 12.83
C SER A 115 -2.67 -11.07 12.39
N GLU A 116 -4.00 -11.14 12.50
CA GLU A 116 -4.80 -12.29 12.05
C GLU A 116 -5.36 -12.11 10.63
N LYS A 117 -5.69 -10.88 10.25
CA LYS A 117 -6.42 -10.56 9.01
C LYS A 117 -5.54 -9.96 7.93
N GLY A 118 -4.30 -9.55 8.26
CA GLY A 118 -3.39 -8.84 7.37
C GLY A 118 -3.70 -7.36 7.22
N ALA A 119 -3.08 -6.74 6.20
CA ALA A 119 -3.28 -5.33 5.89
C ALA A 119 -4.52 -5.09 5.04
N SER A 120 -5.17 -3.96 5.24
CA SER A 120 -6.32 -3.48 4.45
C SER A 120 -6.37 -1.97 4.40
N VAL A 121 -7.09 -1.42 3.43
CA VAL A 121 -7.37 0.01 3.36
C VAL A 121 -8.32 0.39 4.50
N GLN A 122 -7.99 1.48 5.19
CA GLN A 122 -8.84 2.03 6.23
C GLN A 122 -9.90 2.91 5.57
N THR A 123 -11.13 2.44 5.50
CA THR A 123 -12.27 3.25 5.08
C THR A 123 -12.58 4.26 6.17
N THR A 124 -12.32 5.54 5.93
CA THR A 124 -12.89 6.60 6.76
C THR A 124 -14.36 6.70 6.40
N THR A 125 -15.21 6.08 7.19
CA THR A 125 -16.62 6.44 7.23
C THR A 125 -16.68 7.81 7.87
N SER A 126 -16.76 8.86 7.07
CA SER A 126 -17.20 10.16 7.55
C SER A 126 -18.68 9.98 7.95
N SER A 127 -18.92 9.74 9.22
CA SER A 127 -20.23 9.95 9.81
C SER A 127 -20.45 11.46 9.93
N ASP A 128 -20.70 12.10 8.82
CA ASP A 128 -21.37 13.39 8.80
C ASP A 128 -22.87 13.08 8.78
N ALA A 129 -23.37 12.80 9.97
CA ALA A 129 -24.78 12.83 10.23
C ALA A 129 -25.16 14.34 10.27
N GLY A 130 -25.55 14.87 9.12
CA GLY A 130 -26.25 16.13 9.05
C GLY A 130 -27.46 16.07 9.96
N GLN A 131 -27.39 16.75 11.09
CA GLN A 131 -28.54 17.12 11.88
C GLN A 131 -29.31 18.17 11.08
N ASP A 132 -30.29 17.70 10.33
CA ASP A 132 -31.40 18.54 9.90
C ASP A 132 -32.26 18.83 11.12
N THR A 133 -32.10 19.98 11.70
CA THR A 133 -33.09 20.55 12.63
C THR A 133 -34.10 21.32 11.82
N GLY A 134 -35.15 20.61 11.44
CA GLY A 134 -36.36 21.25 10.94
C GLY A 134 -37.01 22.12 12.00
N LYS A 135 -37.33 23.30 11.55
CA LYS A 135 -38.47 24.06 12.02
C LYS A 135 -39.03 24.89 10.87
#